data_f393d2158f11b522b5ea700adffb8e65
#
_entry.id   f393d2158f11b522b5ea700adffb8e65
#
_cell.length_a   1.000
_cell.length_b   1.000
_cell.length_c   1.000
_cell.angle_alpha   90.00
_cell.angle_beta   90.00
_cell.angle_gamma   90.00
#
_symmetry.space_group_name_H-M   'P 1'
#
loop_
_entity.id
_entity.type
_entity.pdbx_description
1 polymer ?
#
loop_
_entity_poly.entity_id
_entity_poly.type
_entity_poly.pdbx_seq_one_letter_code
_entity_poly.pdbx_strand_id
1 'polypeptide(L)'
;MKSSKAHIEVRLYAGLVMVRDARNRPLRDLRISLTDRCNMRCRYCMPREHFDGQHEFLAKKEILSYEELTTIVQSLLPLGLSKVRLTGGEPLLRKDICSFIKMLPRELDLAMKTNGILLE
;
A
#
# COMPACT_ATOMS: atom_id res chain seq x y z
N MET A 1 20.26 20.14 13.10
CA MET A 1 19.62 19.58 14.28
C MET A 1 18.84 18.32 13.91
N LYS A 2 19.03 17.27 14.63
CA LYS A 2 18.32 16.01 14.35
C LYS A 2 16.87 16.13 14.78
N SER A 3 15.96 15.83 13.88
CA SER A 3 14.57 15.61 14.26
C SER A 3 14.47 14.28 15.02
N SER A 4 13.92 14.31 16.21
CA SER A 4 13.66 13.09 16.98
C SER A 4 12.62 12.18 16.33
N LYS A 5 11.88 12.70 15.33
CA LYS A 5 10.77 11.98 14.68
C LYS A 5 11.14 11.29 13.38
N ALA A 6 12.27 11.63 12.78
CA ALA A 6 12.63 11.14 11.46
C ALA A 6 14.11 10.78 11.38
N HIS A 7 14.53 9.87 12.23
CA HIS A 7 15.89 9.37 12.16
C HIS A 7 15.89 8.09 11.31
N ILE A 8 16.55 8.17 10.15
CA ILE A 8 16.71 7.05 9.24
C ILE A 8 18.17 6.74 9.11
N GLU A 9 18.53 5.50 9.35
CA GLU A 9 19.88 4.99 9.17
C GLU A 9 19.97 4.23 7.86
N VAL A 10 20.95 4.57 7.01
CA VAL A 10 21.20 3.90 5.75
C VAL A 10 22.52 3.17 5.85
N ARG A 11 22.50 1.87 5.57
CA ARG A 11 23.71 1.04 5.57
C ARG A 11 23.84 0.30 4.25
N LEU A 12 25.08 0.23 3.75
CA LEU A 12 25.41 -0.63 2.63
C LEU A 12 25.81 -2.00 3.18
N TYR A 13 25.15 -3.04 2.70
CA TYR A 13 25.44 -4.40 3.09
C TYR A 13 25.39 -5.30 1.85
N ALA A 14 26.52 -5.93 1.51
CA ALA A 14 26.64 -6.82 0.35
C ALA A 14 26.11 -6.20 -0.96
N GLY A 15 26.37 -4.91 -1.17
CA GLY A 15 25.89 -4.19 -2.37
C GLY A 15 24.44 -3.71 -2.29
N LEU A 16 23.72 -4.00 -1.20
CA LEU A 16 22.36 -3.54 -0.97
C LEU A 16 22.33 -2.37 -0.02
N VAL A 17 21.43 -1.42 -0.26
CA VAL A 17 21.18 -0.30 0.65
C VAL A 17 20.16 -0.75 1.67
N MET A 18 20.55 -0.79 2.95
CA MET A 18 19.65 -1.13 4.06
C MET A 18 19.18 0.15 4.73
N VAL A 19 17.87 0.37 4.74
CA VAL A 19 17.25 1.53 5.38
C VAL A 19 16.55 1.07 6.65
N ARG A 20 16.82 1.77 7.75
CA ARG A 20 16.20 1.49 9.05
C ARG A 20 15.66 2.77 9.65
N ASP A 21 14.54 2.66 10.38
CA ASP A 21 13.96 3.80 11.08
C ASP A 21 14.65 4.05 12.44
N ALA A 22 14.15 5.03 13.19
CA ALA A 22 14.69 5.39 14.49
C ALA A 22 14.61 4.26 15.53
N ARG A 23 13.77 3.27 15.31
CA ARG A 23 13.62 2.08 16.16
C ARG A 23 14.38 0.88 15.61
N ASN A 24 15.27 1.10 14.66
CA ASN A 24 16.09 0.07 14.04
C ASN A 24 15.27 -0.96 13.23
N ARG A 25 14.08 -0.58 12.76
CA ARG A 25 13.25 -1.45 11.91
C ARG A 25 13.64 -1.27 10.46
N PRO A 26 13.92 -2.37 9.74
CA PRO A 26 14.26 -2.25 8.31
C PRO A 26 13.03 -1.92 7.47
N LEU A 27 13.26 -1.29 6.32
CA LEU A 27 12.22 -1.11 5.32
C LEU A 27 12.05 -2.43 4.56
N ARG A 28 10.97 -3.15 4.84
CA ARG A 28 10.67 -4.44 4.21
C ARG A 28 9.28 -4.50 3.63
N ASP A 29 8.30 -3.93 4.33
CA ASP A 29 6.88 -4.03 3.99
C ASP A 29 6.37 -2.68 3.54
N LEU A 30 5.63 -2.68 2.45
CA LEU A 30 4.87 -1.52 2.00
C LEU A 30 3.39 -1.90 1.97
N ARG A 31 2.58 -1.10 2.62
CA ARG A 31 1.13 -1.23 2.53
C ARG A 31 0.59 -0.18 1.58
N ILE A 32 -0.14 -0.61 0.57
CA ILE A 32 -0.74 0.27 -0.42
C ILE A 32 -2.25 0.24 -0.27
N SER A 33 -2.83 1.40 0.02
CA SER A 33 -4.28 1.58 -0.01
C SER A 33 -4.69 1.93 -1.42
N LEU A 34 -5.34 1.00 -2.11
CA LEU A 34 -5.69 1.16 -3.53
C LEU A 34 -6.93 2.02 -3.75
N THR A 35 -7.81 2.05 -2.76
CA THR A 35 -9.05 2.81 -2.82
C THR A 35 -9.59 3.03 -1.42
N ASP A 36 -10.35 4.09 -1.24
CA ASP A 36 -11.08 4.35 0.01
C ASP A 36 -12.50 3.77 -0.02
N ARG A 37 -12.92 3.19 -1.14
CA ARG A 37 -14.27 2.65 -1.33
C ARG A 37 -14.35 1.19 -0.89
N CYS A 38 -15.51 0.81 -0.32
CA CYS A 38 -15.77 -0.55 0.08
C CYS A 38 -17.24 -0.90 -0.18
N ASN A 39 -17.50 -2.17 -0.51
CA ASN A 39 -18.86 -2.68 -0.70
C ASN A 39 -19.48 -3.24 0.59
N MET A 40 -18.80 -3.05 1.73
CA MET A 40 -19.30 -3.40 3.05
C MET A 40 -19.26 -2.20 3.97
N ARG A 41 -20.06 -2.22 5.04
CA ARG A 41 -20.09 -1.21 6.08
C ARG A 41 -19.89 -1.86 7.44
N CYS A 42 -18.71 -2.41 7.66
CA CYS A 42 -18.34 -3.05 8.91
C CYS A 42 -18.32 -2.02 10.05
N ARG A 43 -18.89 -2.37 11.20
CA ARG A 43 -19.00 -1.46 12.33
C ARG A 43 -17.66 -0.93 12.82
N TYR A 44 -16.63 -1.77 12.77
CA TYR A 44 -15.31 -1.41 13.26
C TYR A 44 -14.45 -0.64 12.25
N CYS A 45 -14.89 -0.59 10.99
CA CYS A 45 -14.08 0.00 9.90
C CYS A 45 -14.81 1.13 9.19
N MET A 46 -15.98 0.87 8.62
CA MET A 46 -16.76 1.83 7.84
C MET A 46 -18.24 1.77 8.24
N PRO A 47 -18.59 2.17 9.48
CA PRO A 47 -19.98 2.11 9.93
C PRO A 47 -20.88 3.00 9.08
N ARG A 48 -22.11 2.56 8.84
CA ARG A 48 -23.08 3.29 8.00
C ARG A 48 -23.34 4.71 8.49
N GLU A 49 -23.23 4.95 9.79
CA GLU A 49 -23.45 6.26 10.39
C GLU A 49 -22.48 7.31 9.84
N HIS A 50 -21.27 6.89 9.46
CA HIS A 50 -20.21 7.77 8.98
C HIS A 50 -19.93 7.63 7.50
N PHE A 51 -20.34 6.53 6.87
CA PHE A 51 -20.03 6.19 5.48
C PHE A 51 -21.30 5.91 4.67
N ASP A 52 -22.34 6.66 4.92
CA ASP A 52 -23.58 6.59 4.13
C ASP A 52 -23.42 7.31 2.78
N GLY A 53 -24.51 7.52 2.07
CA GLY A 53 -24.51 8.18 0.78
C GLY A 53 -24.02 9.63 0.78
N GLN A 54 -23.86 10.25 1.96
CA GLN A 54 -23.35 11.61 2.08
C GLN A 54 -21.85 11.68 2.28
N HIS A 55 -21.21 10.54 2.61
CA HIS A 55 -19.76 10.51 2.73
C HIS A 55 -19.08 10.68 1.37
N GLU A 56 -18.15 11.63 1.30
CA GLU A 56 -17.40 11.89 0.08
C GLU A 56 -16.14 11.02 0.04
N PHE A 57 -16.07 10.13 -0.96
CA PHE A 57 -14.86 9.38 -1.25
C PHE A 57 -13.98 10.17 -2.22
N LEU A 58 -12.69 9.84 -2.24
CA LEU A 58 -11.75 10.47 -3.15
C LEU A 58 -12.19 10.28 -4.61
N ALA A 59 -12.07 11.33 -5.41
CA ALA A 59 -12.29 11.23 -6.85
C ALA A 59 -11.19 10.36 -7.48
N LYS A 60 -11.49 9.71 -8.61
CA LYS A 60 -10.51 8.87 -9.30
C LYS A 60 -9.19 9.58 -9.58
N LYS A 61 -9.26 10.88 -9.93
CA LYS A 61 -8.06 11.69 -10.21
C LYS A 61 -7.19 11.95 -8.98
N GLU A 62 -7.73 11.78 -7.77
CA GLU A 62 -7.02 11.99 -6.51
C GLU A 62 -6.35 10.71 -6.02
N ILE A 63 -6.64 9.58 -6.64
CA ILE A 63 -6.05 8.29 -6.31
C ILE A 63 -4.86 8.06 -7.23
N LEU A 64 -3.74 7.57 -6.68
CA LEU A 64 -2.56 7.28 -7.48
C LEU A 64 -2.87 6.24 -8.56
N SER A 65 -2.33 6.45 -9.75
CA SER A 65 -2.44 5.49 -10.84
C SER A 65 -1.60 4.25 -10.55
N TYR A 66 -1.88 3.16 -11.28
CA TYR A 66 -1.08 1.95 -11.17
C TYR A 66 0.38 2.18 -11.59
N GLU A 67 0.59 3.02 -12.58
CA GLU A 67 1.93 3.41 -13.06
C GLU A 67 2.70 4.15 -11.96
N GLU A 68 2.04 5.11 -11.31
CA GLU A 68 2.63 5.84 -10.18
C GLU A 68 2.97 4.92 -9.02
N LEU A 69 2.05 4.01 -8.67
CA LEU A 69 2.28 3.04 -7.61
C LEU A 69 3.44 2.10 -7.95
N THR A 70 3.52 1.64 -9.19
CA THR A 70 4.61 0.78 -9.65
C THR A 70 5.95 1.51 -9.55
N THR A 71 5.99 2.78 -9.93
CA THR A 71 7.19 3.61 -9.81
C THR A 71 7.65 3.71 -8.35
N ILE A 72 6.71 3.93 -7.43
CA ILE A 72 7.03 3.98 -6.00
C ILE A 72 7.62 2.64 -5.52
N VAL A 73 6.99 1.54 -5.87
CA VAL A 73 7.46 0.20 -5.50
C VAL A 73 8.86 -0.04 -6.03
N GLN A 74 9.10 0.24 -7.31
CA GLN A 74 10.41 0.06 -7.92
C GLN A 74 11.48 0.92 -7.25
N SER A 75 11.12 2.14 -6.85
CA SER A 75 12.04 3.03 -6.14
C SER A 75 12.44 2.50 -4.77
N LEU A 76 11.58 1.73 -4.12
CA LEU A 76 11.84 1.19 -2.80
C LEU A 76 12.56 -0.16 -2.81
N LEU A 77 12.59 -0.86 -3.95
CA LEU A 77 13.27 -2.15 -4.06
C LEU A 77 14.74 -2.07 -3.65
N PRO A 78 15.54 -1.12 -4.16
CA PRO A 78 16.96 -1.03 -3.77
C PRO A 78 17.15 -0.70 -2.29
N LEU A 79 16.12 -0.20 -1.63
CA LEU A 79 16.15 0.17 -0.21
C LEU A 79 15.78 -0.99 0.72
N GLY A 80 15.46 -2.16 0.16
CA GLY A 80 15.18 -3.35 0.95
C GLY A 80 13.74 -3.83 0.91
N LEU A 81 12.87 -3.19 0.15
CA LEU A 81 11.48 -3.62 0.05
C LEU A 81 11.38 -5.05 -0.45
N SER A 82 10.70 -5.91 0.32
CA SER A 82 10.53 -7.33 -0.03
C SER A 82 9.06 -7.76 -0.05
N LYS A 83 8.17 -7.00 0.58
CA LYS A 83 6.77 -7.36 0.68
C LYS A 83 5.87 -6.17 0.40
N VAL A 84 4.80 -6.40 -0.35
CA VAL A 84 3.76 -5.41 -0.62
C VAL A 84 2.42 -5.99 -0.18
N ARG A 85 1.66 -5.21 0.58
CA ARG A 85 0.30 -5.55 0.99
C ARG A 85 -0.67 -4.59 0.33
N LEU A 86 -1.58 -5.14 -0.45
CA LEU A 86 -2.64 -4.39 -1.09
C LEU A 86 -3.85 -4.33 -0.17
N THR A 87 -4.26 -3.12 0.17
CA THR A 87 -5.36 -2.86 1.08
C THR A 87 -6.23 -1.73 0.54
N GLY A 88 -6.98 -1.11 1.41
CA GLY A 88 -7.80 0.04 1.10
C GLY A 88 -9.12 -0.12 1.83
N GLY A 89 -10.20 0.41 1.26
CA GLY A 89 -11.54 -0.06 1.55
C GLY A 89 -11.63 -1.52 1.12
N GLU A 90 -12.12 -1.78 -0.07
CA GLU A 90 -12.06 -3.13 -0.66
C GLU A 90 -11.24 -3.06 -1.96
N PRO A 91 -10.00 -3.59 -1.99
CA PRO A 91 -9.12 -3.44 -3.15
C PRO A 91 -9.68 -4.03 -4.44
N LEU A 92 -10.52 -5.07 -4.36
CA LEU A 92 -11.11 -5.69 -5.54
C LEU A 92 -12.17 -4.81 -6.21
N LEU A 93 -12.60 -3.71 -5.58
CA LEU A 93 -13.47 -2.72 -6.22
C LEU A 93 -12.71 -1.87 -7.24
N ARG A 94 -11.40 -1.79 -7.13
CA ARG A 94 -10.62 -1.01 -8.08
C ARG A 94 -10.48 -1.76 -9.38
N LYS A 95 -10.82 -1.09 -10.49
CA LYS A 95 -10.81 -1.69 -11.81
C LYS A 95 -9.40 -2.10 -12.24
N ASP A 96 -9.29 -3.20 -12.96
CA ASP A 96 -8.05 -3.70 -13.56
C ASP A 96 -6.93 -4.01 -12.55
N ILE A 97 -7.29 -4.40 -11.33
CA ILE A 97 -6.31 -4.72 -10.30
C ILE A 97 -5.36 -5.83 -10.73
N CYS A 98 -5.83 -6.78 -11.52
CA CYS A 98 -4.96 -7.86 -12.03
C CYS A 98 -3.85 -7.33 -12.91
N SER A 99 -4.13 -6.29 -13.71
CA SER A 99 -3.11 -5.63 -14.52
C SER A 99 -2.04 -4.99 -13.65
N PHE A 100 -2.45 -4.35 -12.56
CA PHE A 100 -1.50 -3.78 -11.61
C PHE A 100 -0.61 -4.85 -10.97
N ILE A 101 -1.22 -5.95 -10.54
CA ILE A 101 -0.46 -7.06 -9.94
C ILE A 101 0.61 -7.58 -10.90
N LYS A 102 0.28 -7.66 -12.19
CA LYS A 102 1.24 -8.10 -13.21
C LYS A 102 2.37 -7.10 -13.44
N MET A 103 2.17 -5.83 -13.14
CA MET A 103 3.19 -4.79 -13.24
C MET A 103 4.22 -4.86 -12.11
N LEU A 104 3.87 -5.48 -10.99
CA LEU A 104 4.74 -5.56 -9.83
C LEU A 104 5.85 -6.60 -10.05
N PRO A 105 7.08 -6.36 -9.51
CA PRO A 105 8.15 -7.33 -9.60
C PRO A 105 7.77 -8.68 -8.99
N ARG A 106 8.14 -9.76 -9.67
CA ARG A 106 7.78 -11.12 -9.24
C ARG A 106 8.49 -11.58 -7.97
N GLU A 107 9.64 -11.00 -7.68
CA GLU A 107 10.41 -11.33 -6.48
C GLU A 107 9.79 -10.78 -5.19
N LEU A 108 8.81 -9.90 -5.31
CA LEU A 108 8.10 -9.36 -4.14
C LEU A 108 7.13 -10.40 -3.57
N ASP A 109 7.08 -10.50 -2.25
CA ASP A 109 6.02 -11.20 -1.56
C ASP A 109 4.78 -10.32 -1.56
N LEU A 110 3.75 -10.74 -2.27
CA LEU A 110 2.54 -9.96 -2.47
C LEU A 110 1.39 -10.55 -1.66
N ALA A 111 0.75 -9.71 -0.85
CA ALA A 111 -0.43 -10.07 -0.08
C ALA A 111 -1.55 -9.09 -0.36
N MET A 112 -2.79 -9.54 -0.24
CA MET A 112 -3.97 -8.71 -0.41
C MET A 112 -4.92 -8.96 0.74
N LYS A 113 -5.45 -7.86 1.31
CA LYS A 113 -6.52 -7.94 2.29
C LYS A 113 -7.84 -7.61 1.60
N THR A 114 -8.75 -8.56 1.56
CA THR A 114 -10.05 -8.41 0.91
C THR A 114 -11.16 -9.02 1.76
N ASN A 115 -12.38 -8.50 1.61
CA ASN A 115 -13.57 -9.12 2.22
C ASN A 115 -14.06 -10.36 1.44
N GLY A 116 -13.50 -10.60 0.27
CA GLY A 116 -13.75 -11.80 -0.53
C GLY A 116 -15.04 -11.81 -1.35
N ILE A 117 -15.89 -10.79 -1.25
CA ILE A 117 -17.17 -10.78 -1.96
C ILE A 117 -17.00 -10.86 -3.47
N LEU A 118 -15.96 -10.21 -4.01
CA LEU A 118 -15.70 -10.13 -5.45
C LEU A 118 -14.73 -11.20 -5.96
N LEU A 119 -14.33 -12.13 -5.10
CA LEU A 119 -13.50 -13.26 -5.55
C LEU A 119 -14.36 -14.28 -6.28
N GLU A 120 -13.87 -14.77 -7.42
CA GLU A 120 -14.47 -15.85 -8.20
C GLU A 120 -13.72 -17.17 -7.99
#